data_a8bffb6e29997ea55766a547ce97aa67
#
_entry.id   a8bffb6e29997ea55766a547ce97aa67
#
_cell.length_a   1.000
_cell.length_b   1.000
_cell.length_c   1.000
_cell.angle_alpha   90.00
_cell.angle_beta   90.00
_cell.angle_gamma   90.00
#
_symmetry.space_group_name_H-M   'P 1'
#
loop_
_entity.id
_entity.type
_entity.pdbx_description
1 polymer ?
#
loop_
_entity_poly.entity_id
_entity_poly.type
_entity_poly.pdbx_seq_one_letter_code
_entity_poly.pdbx_strand_id
1 'polypeptide(L)'
;LMYRGDLTRVLNIETKSKLISSWKAHLLASTGSNMDSKNDRGKFRKGLGLTTNFFSEKFLLTSNVFHNNINRKSNNIKNVLSISDPGSTYNETTYADLATERSWDTENGTYGTFRAFYTFGYNRDNTNTRSEQHYFPSNNYQQRLYEEQNSNSDRKQNHYSEFSFSNSNDKWGEFRWNQLITYNNNKDWQSLYIYNEENNLQTSKSLMHYDNLNKNFHVKEDVSYVNSITDRIGYTLESSVDINKGKNHSLRIDTLESSTTQTY
;
A
#
# COMPACT_ATOMS: atom_id res chain seq x y z
N LEU A 1 5.92 16.39 -7.18
CA LEU A 1 5.62 17.08 -5.90
C LEU A 1 4.11 17.24 -5.83
N MET A 2 3.43 16.34 -5.09
CA MET A 2 2.02 16.54 -4.75
C MET A 2 1.94 17.52 -3.59
N TYR A 3 1.47 18.72 -3.84
CA TYR A 3 1.06 19.64 -2.79
C TYR A 3 -0.38 19.30 -2.38
N ARG A 4 -0.55 18.70 -1.20
CA ARG A 4 -1.83 18.69 -0.48
C ARG A 4 -1.87 19.95 0.39
N GLY A 5 -2.63 20.94 -0.02
CA GLY A 5 -2.94 22.12 0.75
C GLY A 5 -4.01 22.92 0.01
N ASP A 6 -4.89 23.55 0.73
CA ASP A 6 -5.86 24.50 0.20
C ASP A 6 -5.12 25.67 -0.47
N LEU A 7 -4.85 25.51 -1.77
CA LEU A 7 -4.24 26.56 -2.57
C LEU A 7 -5.34 27.54 -2.98
N THR A 8 -5.40 28.65 -2.27
CA THR A 8 -6.28 29.78 -2.63
C THR A 8 -5.82 30.59 -3.83
N ARG A 9 -4.61 30.34 -4.33
CA ARG A 9 -4.06 30.95 -5.53
C ARG A 9 -3.14 29.99 -6.28
N VAL A 10 -3.38 29.83 -7.58
CA VAL A 10 -2.49 29.12 -8.51
C VAL A 10 -1.70 30.16 -9.28
N LEU A 11 -0.38 30.13 -9.17
CA LEU A 11 0.50 30.93 -10.03
C LEU A 11 0.71 30.15 -11.33
N ASN A 12 0.09 30.59 -12.41
CA ASN A 12 0.36 30.07 -13.74
C ASN A 12 1.54 30.87 -14.33
N ILE A 13 2.69 30.22 -14.45
CA ILE A 13 3.88 30.81 -15.09
C ILE A 13 3.90 30.35 -16.55
N GLU A 14 3.45 31.18 -17.44
CA GLU A 14 3.63 30.99 -18.88
C GLU A 14 5.04 31.42 -19.30
N THR A 15 5.89 30.47 -19.62
CA THR A 15 7.18 30.74 -20.20
C THR A 15 7.04 30.89 -21.71
N LYS A 16 7.38 32.06 -22.26
CA LYS A 16 7.40 32.33 -23.71
C LYS A 16 8.56 31.66 -24.46
N SER A 17 9.39 30.86 -23.82
CA SER A 17 10.46 30.12 -24.48
C SER A 17 9.90 28.83 -25.10
N LYS A 18 10.25 28.51 -26.35
CA LYS A 18 10.04 27.21 -26.97
C LYS A 18 10.52 26.13 -25.98
N LEU A 19 9.60 25.33 -25.47
CA LEU A 19 9.94 24.20 -24.63
C LEU A 19 10.84 23.26 -25.45
N ILE A 20 12.12 23.29 -25.15
CA ILE A 20 13.06 22.31 -25.70
C ILE A 20 12.70 20.98 -25.05
N SER A 21 12.46 19.94 -25.85
CA SER A 21 12.26 18.59 -25.33
C SER A 21 13.43 18.23 -24.42
N SER A 22 13.11 17.80 -23.21
CA SER A 22 14.11 17.43 -22.21
C SER A 22 13.77 16.08 -21.60
N TRP A 23 14.82 15.32 -21.32
CA TRP A 23 14.74 14.08 -20.59
C TRP A 23 15.58 14.15 -19.33
N LYS A 24 15.04 13.70 -18.20
CA LYS A 24 15.74 13.62 -16.92
C LYS A 24 15.51 12.24 -16.31
N ALA A 25 16.57 11.66 -15.79
CA ALA A 25 16.49 10.45 -15.00
C ALA A 25 17.27 10.62 -13.69
N HIS A 26 16.69 10.17 -12.60
CA HIS A 26 17.31 10.14 -11.29
C HIS A 26 17.30 8.71 -10.77
N LEU A 27 18.47 8.18 -10.43
CA LEU A 27 18.63 6.91 -9.75
C LEU A 27 18.92 7.20 -8.28
N LEU A 28 18.11 6.63 -7.40
CA LEU A 28 18.30 6.65 -5.96
C LEU A 28 18.63 5.24 -5.48
N ALA A 29 19.79 5.06 -4.87
CA ALA A 29 20.11 3.84 -4.16
C ALA A 29 20.41 4.17 -2.70
N SER A 30 19.76 3.49 -1.79
CA SER A 30 19.99 3.64 -0.36
C SER A 30 20.30 2.29 0.27
N THR A 31 21.31 2.28 1.11
CA THR A 31 21.60 1.16 1.98
C THR A 31 21.89 1.70 3.38
N GLY A 32 21.38 1.05 4.39
CA GLY A 32 21.60 1.45 5.78
C GLY A 32 21.66 0.23 6.68
N SER A 33 22.59 0.24 7.60
CA SER A 33 22.59 -0.67 8.75
C SER A 33 22.53 0.16 10.02
N ASN A 34 21.73 -0.26 10.99
CA ASN A 34 21.80 0.34 12.32
C ASN A 34 23.02 -0.24 13.04
N MET A 35 24.06 0.59 13.23
CA MET A 35 25.29 0.18 13.89
C MET A 35 25.22 0.23 15.42
N ASP A 36 24.06 0.56 15.99
CA ASP A 36 23.95 1.04 17.37
C ASP A 36 23.86 -0.05 18.46
N SER A 37 24.02 -1.32 18.14
CA SER A 37 24.14 -2.32 19.20
C SER A 37 25.10 -3.45 18.86
N LYS A 38 25.96 -3.77 19.78
CA LYS A 38 26.94 -4.86 19.72
C LYS A 38 26.34 -6.25 19.46
N ASN A 39 25.01 -6.39 19.47
CA ASN A 39 24.28 -7.65 19.29
C ASN A 39 23.29 -7.64 18.11
N ASP A 40 23.25 -6.61 17.29
CA ASP A 40 22.23 -6.42 16.25
C ASP A 40 22.71 -6.93 14.90
N ARG A 41 22.76 -8.24 14.77
CA ARG A 41 23.02 -8.90 13.49
C ARG A 41 21.75 -8.86 12.65
N GLY A 42 21.66 -7.91 11.71
CA GLY A 42 20.70 -8.04 10.60
C GLY A 42 19.71 -6.92 10.36
N LYS A 43 19.98 -5.68 10.80
CA LYS A 43 19.17 -4.53 10.37
C LYS A 43 19.69 -3.96 9.06
N PHE A 44 19.28 -4.57 7.95
CA PHE A 44 19.59 -4.03 6.63
C PHE A 44 18.36 -3.30 6.07
N ARG A 45 18.58 -2.06 5.67
CA ARG A 45 17.66 -1.32 4.82
C ARG A 45 18.25 -1.27 3.42
N LYS A 46 17.47 -1.65 2.43
CA LYS A 46 17.84 -1.51 1.03
C LYS A 46 16.72 -0.78 0.33
N GLY A 47 17.05 0.28 -0.36
CA GLY A 47 16.10 1.04 -1.18
C GLY A 47 16.71 1.28 -2.55
N LEU A 48 15.89 1.12 -3.58
CA LEU A 48 16.20 1.46 -4.96
C LEU A 48 15.04 2.27 -5.52
N GLY A 49 15.34 3.41 -6.12
CA GLY A 49 14.37 4.27 -6.77
C GLY A 49 14.87 4.74 -8.12
N LEU A 50 13.98 4.78 -9.10
CA LEU A 50 14.21 5.35 -10.41
C LEU A 50 13.07 6.33 -10.72
N THR A 51 13.44 7.57 -11.03
CA THR A 51 12.51 8.57 -11.53
C THR A 51 12.94 8.96 -12.93
N THR A 52 12.01 8.95 -13.87
CA THR A 52 12.24 9.44 -15.23
C THR A 52 11.18 10.46 -15.60
N ASN A 53 11.61 11.54 -16.25
CA ASN A 53 10.73 12.58 -16.73
C ASN A 53 11.14 12.93 -18.17
N PHE A 54 10.19 12.91 -19.06
CA PHE A 54 10.33 13.38 -20.43
C PHE A 54 9.29 14.47 -20.70
N PHE A 55 9.74 15.57 -21.26
CA PHE A 55 8.93 16.72 -21.61
C PHE A 55 9.16 17.09 -23.06
N SER A 56 8.11 17.31 -23.78
CA SER A 56 8.11 17.97 -25.08
C SER A 56 6.95 18.93 -25.16
N GLU A 57 6.85 19.73 -26.22
CA GLU A 57 5.79 20.71 -26.39
C GLU A 57 4.38 20.11 -26.26
N LYS A 58 4.18 18.88 -26.73
CA LYS A 58 2.86 18.23 -26.79
C LYS A 58 2.80 16.91 -26.03
N PHE A 59 3.86 16.54 -25.31
CA PHE A 59 3.94 15.26 -24.65
C PHE A 59 4.69 15.33 -23.32
N LEU A 60 4.11 14.77 -22.28
CA LEU A 60 4.69 14.58 -20.96
C LEU A 60 4.68 13.10 -20.61
N LEU A 61 5.80 12.59 -20.14
CA LEU A 61 5.90 11.26 -19.55
C LEU A 61 6.67 11.36 -18.24
N THR A 62 6.08 10.87 -17.17
CA THR A 62 6.75 10.73 -15.87
C THR A 62 6.61 9.31 -15.37
N SER A 63 7.67 8.78 -14.80
CA SER A 63 7.66 7.46 -14.18
C SER A 63 8.50 7.47 -12.92
N ASN A 64 7.97 6.90 -11.85
CA ASN A 64 8.69 6.66 -10.62
C ASN A 64 8.55 5.20 -10.25
N VAL A 65 9.65 4.57 -9.88
CA VAL A 65 9.66 3.23 -9.31
C VAL A 65 10.49 3.28 -8.05
N PHE A 66 9.96 2.78 -6.98
CA PHE A 66 10.65 2.72 -5.70
C PHE A 66 10.43 1.37 -5.04
N HIS A 67 11.50 0.77 -4.60
CA HIS A 67 11.48 -0.46 -3.79
C HIS A 67 12.28 -0.26 -2.52
N ASN A 68 11.71 -0.61 -1.39
CA ASN A 68 12.36 -0.55 -0.09
C ASN A 68 12.11 -1.83 0.69
N ASN A 69 13.17 -2.31 1.32
CA ASN A 69 13.10 -3.48 2.19
C ASN A 69 13.76 -3.13 3.52
N ILE A 70 13.03 -3.34 4.60
CA ILE A 70 13.50 -3.11 5.96
C ILE A 70 13.35 -4.39 6.73
N ASN A 71 14.46 -4.94 7.19
CA ASN A 71 14.46 -6.05 8.13
C ASN A 71 14.95 -5.54 9.48
N ARG A 72 14.12 -5.68 10.50
CA ARG A 72 14.45 -5.30 11.87
C ARG A 72 14.39 -6.54 12.73
N LYS A 73 15.49 -6.82 13.41
CA LYS A 73 15.53 -7.81 14.47
C LYS A 73 15.71 -7.06 15.77
N SER A 74 14.83 -7.21 16.71
CA SER A 74 14.93 -6.57 18.01
C SER A 74 15.76 -7.42 18.96
N ASN A 75 16.37 -6.80 19.96
CA ASN A 75 17.14 -7.51 20.97
C ASN A 75 16.20 -8.09 22.01
N ASN A 76 16.55 -9.28 22.49
CA ASN A 76 15.86 -9.91 23.59
C ASN A 76 16.08 -9.08 24.86
N ILE A 77 15.00 -8.72 25.52
CA ILE A 77 15.01 -8.12 26.84
C ILE A 77 14.88 -9.27 27.84
N LYS A 78 15.95 -9.51 28.58
CA LYS A 78 15.99 -10.54 29.63
C LYS A 78 15.97 -9.86 30.99
N ASN A 79 14.91 -10.12 31.73
CA ASN A 79 14.86 -9.84 33.18
C ASN A 79 14.91 -11.14 33.95
N VAL A 80 15.13 -11.07 35.26
CA VAL A 80 15.19 -12.25 36.15
C VAL A 80 13.88 -13.06 36.09
N LEU A 81 12.76 -12.40 35.74
CA LEU A 81 11.40 -12.97 35.77
C LEU A 81 10.77 -13.09 34.36
N SER A 82 11.38 -12.53 33.32
CA SER A 82 10.80 -12.56 32.00
C SER A 82 11.84 -12.53 30.90
N ILE A 83 11.56 -13.23 29.82
CA ILE A 83 12.27 -13.15 28.56
C ILE A 83 11.26 -12.58 27.55
N SER A 84 11.58 -11.46 26.98
CA SER A 84 10.81 -10.91 25.87
C SER A 84 11.72 -10.86 24.65
N ASP A 85 11.34 -11.60 23.62
CA ASP A 85 11.90 -11.45 22.27
C ASP A 85 10.90 -10.63 21.46
N PRO A 86 11.11 -9.31 21.32
CA PRO A 86 10.27 -8.48 20.49
C PRO A 86 10.34 -8.88 19.01
N GLY A 87 11.15 -9.89 18.71
CA GLY A 87 11.10 -10.63 17.47
C GLY A 87 11.73 -9.93 16.28
N SER A 88 11.31 -10.36 15.12
CA SER A 88 11.75 -9.82 13.83
C SER A 88 10.58 -9.17 13.12
N THR A 89 10.83 -7.99 12.57
CA THR A 89 9.89 -7.32 11.67
C THR A 89 10.54 -7.20 10.31
N TYR A 90 9.83 -7.69 9.29
CA TYR A 90 10.20 -7.54 7.89
C TYR A 90 9.15 -6.67 7.21
N ASN A 91 9.57 -5.58 6.62
CA ASN A 91 8.74 -4.70 5.82
C ASN A 91 9.33 -4.58 4.43
N GLU A 92 8.49 -4.79 3.43
CA GLU A 92 8.82 -4.64 2.02
C GLU A 92 7.78 -3.73 1.37
N THR A 93 8.23 -2.67 0.75
CA THR A 93 7.37 -1.73 0.04
C THR A 93 7.88 -1.55 -1.38
N THR A 94 7.01 -1.75 -2.34
CA THR A 94 7.25 -1.41 -3.74
C THR A 94 6.18 -0.44 -4.18
N TYR A 95 6.59 0.64 -4.81
CA TYR A 95 5.71 1.62 -5.39
C TYR A 95 6.18 1.93 -6.81
N ALA A 96 5.24 2.01 -7.73
CA ALA A 96 5.51 2.46 -9.08
C ALA A 96 4.37 3.38 -9.53
N ASP A 97 4.70 4.44 -10.22
CA ASP A 97 3.74 5.27 -10.93
C ASP A 97 4.21 5.56 -12.35
N LEU A 98 3.25 5.76 -13.22
CA LEU A 98 3.43 6.16 -14.59
C LEU A 98 2.35 7.18 -14.92
N ALA A 99 2.77 8.36 -15.38
CA ALA A 99 1.84 9.36 -15.88
C ALA A 99 2.27 9.82 -17.27
N THR A 100 1.31 9.92 -18.16
CA THR A 100 1.53 10.48 -19.50
C THR A 100 0.42 11.43 -19.87
N GLU A 101 0.79 12.49 -20.54
CA GLU A 101 -0.14 13.47 -21.10
C GLU A 101 0.30 13.80 -22.51
N ARG A 102 -0.65 13.83 -23.41
CA ARG A 102 -0.47 14.29 -24.79
C ARG A 102 -1.57 15.28 -25.13
N SER A 103 -1.19 16.40 -25.66
CA SER A 103 -2.12 17.37 -26.26
C SER A 103 -1.87 17.50 -27.76
N TRP A 104 -2.90 17.85 -28.49
CA TRP A 104 -2.82 18.15 -29.91
C TRP A 104 -3.74 19.31 -30.24
N ASP A 105 -3.32 20.05 -31.22
CA ASP A 105 -4.03 21.14 -31.83
C ASP A 105 -3.83 21.02 -33.34
N THR A 106 -4.90 21.10 -34.09
CA THR A 106 -4.86 20.97 -35.55
C THR A 106 -5.26 22.27 -36.20
N GLU A 107 -4.76 22.51 -37.41
CA GLU A 107 -5.13 23.69 -38.25
C GLU A 107 -6.62 23.80 -38.48
N ASN A 108 -7.38 22.73 -38.31
CA ASN A 108 -8.85 22.70 -38.48
C ASN A 108 -9.60 23.10 -37.19
N GLY A 109 -8.92 23.63 -36.18
CA GLY A 109 -9.54 24.05 -34.92
C GLY A 109 -9.94 22.89 -34.02
N THR A 110 -9.36 21.69 -34.20
CA THR A 110 -9.57 20.55 -33.29
C THR A 110 -8.51 20.55 -32.23
N TYR A 111 -8.92 20.63 -30.98
CA TYR A 111 -8.07 20.53 -29.80
C TYR A 111 -8.40 19.26 -29.02
N GLY A 112 -7.38 18.58 -28.52
CA GLY A 112 -7.62 17.43 -27.68
C GLY A 112 -6.51 17.16 -26.67
N THR A 113 -6.85 16.39 -25.65
CA THR A 113 -5.91 15.91 -24.65
C THR A 113 -6.16 14.44 -24.36
N PHE A 114 -5.10 13.73 -24.13
CA PHE A 114 -5.11 12.39 -23.56
C PHE A 114 -4.22 12.37 -22.33
N ARG A 115 -4.74 11.84 -21.24
CA ARG A 115 -3.99 11.61 -20.01
C ARG A 115 -4.17 10.18 -19.58
N ALA A 116 -3.09 9.56 -19.16
CA ALA A 116 -3.13 8.27 -18.51
C ALA A 116 -2.27 8.31 -17.27
N PHE A 117 -2.79 7.76 -16.20
CA PHE A 117 -2.10 7.65 -14.92
C PHE A 117 -2.26 6.22 -14.39
N TYR A 118 -1.17 5.65 -13.92
CA TYR A 118 -1.19 4.34 -13.30
C TYR A 118 -0.33 4.35 -12.06
N THR A 119 -0.82 3.77 -10.97
CA THR A 119 -0.02 3.49 -9.79
C THR A 119 -0.13 2.03 -9.38
N PHE A 120 0.97 1.53 -8.91
CA PHE A 120 1.08 0.23 -8.27
C PHE A 120 1.67 0.40 -6.89
N GLY A 121 1.03 -0.18 -5.89
CA GLY A 121 1.53 -0.26 -4.52
C GLY A 121 1.54 -1.70 -4.04
N TYR A 122 2.67 -2.14 -3.53
CA TYR A 122 2.80 -3.40 -2.84
C TYR A 122 3.44 -3.17 -1.47
N ASN A 123 2.81 -3.70 -0.45
CA ASN A 123 3.35 -3.69 0.91
C ASN A 123 3.25 -5.09 1.51
N ARG A 124 4.31 -5.52 2.17
CA ARG A 124 4.35 -6.75 2.94
C ARG A 124 4.99 -6.48 4.29
N ASP A 125 4.25 -6.77 5.33
CA ASP A 125 4.69 -6.70 6.71
C ASP A 125 4.63 -8.09 7.33
N ASN A 126 5.74 -8.55 7.88
CA ASN A 126 5.79 -9.77 8.69
C ASN A 126 6.36 -9.41 10.05
N THR A 127 5.70 -9.83 11.09
CA THR A 127 6.14 -9.62 12.47
C THR A 127 6.03 -10.92 13.24
N ASN A 128 7.11 -11.30 13.91
CA ASN A 128 7.14 -12.40 14.85
C ASN A 128 7.60 -11.88 16.20
N THR A 129 6.82 -12.14 17.23
CA THR A 129 7.14 -11.78 18.61
C THR A 129 7.01 -13.01 19.49
N ARG A 130 7.86 -13.13 20.50
CA ARG A 130 7.77 -14.15 21.53
C ARG A 130 7.97 -13.48 22.89
N SER A 131 7.11 -13.82 23.82
CA SER A 131 7.22 -13.43 25.22
C SER A 131 7.15 -14.68 26.10
N GLU A 132 8.03 -14.77 27.03
CA GLU A 132 8.10 -15.87 28.00
C GLU A 132 8.26 -15.25 29.38
N GLN A 133 7.37 -15.62 30.30
CA GLN A 133 7.36 -15.11 31.67
C GLN A 133 7.44 -16.30 32.64
N HIS A 134 8.46 -16.25 33.49
CA HIS A 134 8.67 -17.23 34.56
C HIS A 134 8.29 -16.62 35.90
N TYR A 135 7.39 -17.27 36.58
CA TYR A 135 7.01 -16.93 37.95
C TYR A 135 7.60 -17.97 38.88
N PHE A 136 8.53 -17.54 39.74
CA PHE A 136 9.17 -18.43 40.67
C PHE A 136 8.32 -18.65 41.93
N PRO A 137 8.38 -19.86 42.53
CA PRO A 137 7.62 -20.15 43.72
C PRO A 137 8.07 -19.28 44.88
N SER A 138 7.12 -18.73 45.60
CA SER A 138 7.29 -18.07 46.90
C SER A 138 6.30 -18.68 47.86
N ASN A 139 6.39 -18.30 49.16
CA ASN A 139 5.54 -18.89 50.21
C ASN A 139 4.04 -18.89 49.94
N ASN A 140 3.58 -18.11 48.94
CA ASN A 140 2.18 -17.96 48.58
C ASN A 140 1.89 -18.17 47.10
N TYR A 141 2.88 -18.47 46.25
CA TYR A 141 2.71 -18.59 44.82
C TYR A 141 3.39 -19.83 44.29
N GLN A 142 2.69 -20.51 43.37
CA GLN A 142 3.21 -21.65 42.63
C GLN A 142 4.08 -21.22 41.48
N GLN A 143 4.99 -22.07 41.04
CA GLN A 143 5.77 -21.84 39.84
C GLN A 143 4.83 -21.84 38.63
N ARG A 144 4.95 -20.79 37.80
CA ARG A 144 4.17 -20.65 36.55
C ARG A 144 5.08 -20.23 35.40
N LEU A 145 4.79 -20.79 34.25
CA LEU A 145 5.36 -20.39 32.98
C LEU A 145 4.22 -19.90 32.07
N TYR A 146 4.39 -18.74 31.50
CA TYR A 146 3.54 -18.22 30.46
C TYR A 146 4.39 -17.96 29.22
N GLU A 147 4.00 -18.53 28.09
CA GLU A 147 4.65 -18.31 26.80
C GLU A 147 3.60 -17.81 25.79
N GLU A 148 3.96 -16.75 25.07
CA GLU A 148 3.15 -16.20 23.99
C GLU A 148 4.02 -16.05 22.75
N GLN A 149 3.56 -16.59 21.63
CA GLN A 149 4.15 -16.36 20.31
C GLN A 149 3.10 -15.76 19.42
N ASN A 150 3.40 -14.64 18.80
CA ASN A 150 2.53 -13.99 17.84
C ASN A 150 3.28 -13.82 16.51
N SER A 151 2.69 -14.36 15.46
CA SER A 151 3.18 -14.24 14.08
C SER A 151 2.10 -13.59 13.24
N ASN A 152 2.46 -12.50 12.58
CA ASN A 152 1.57 -11.76 11.70
C ASN A 152 2.20 -11.54 10.33
N SER A 153 1.42 -11.69 9.27
CA SER A 153 1.82 -11.36 7.92
C SER A 153 0.69 -10.61 7.23
N ASP A 154 0.96 -9.39 6.84
CA ASP A 154 0.06 -8.53 6.06
C ASP A 154 0.66 -8.32 4.67
N ARG A 155 -0.14 -8.52 3.62
CA ARG A 155 0.23 -8.26 2.24
C ARG A 155 -0.86 -7.43 1.58
N LYS A 156 -0.48 -6.27 1.09
CA LYS A 156 -1.38 -5.34 0.39
C LYS A 156 -0.86 -5.09 -1.00
N GLN A 157 -1.72 -5.24 -1.98
CA GLN A 157 -1.44 -4.93 -3.37
C GLN A 157 -2.56 -4.05 -3.92
N ASN A 158 -2.18 -2.88 -4.38
CA ASN A 158 -3.11 -1.88 -4.88
C ASN A 158 -2.70 -1.47 -6.29
N HIS A 159 -3.67 -1.45 -7.20
CA HIS A 159 -3.54 -0.91 -8.53
C HIS A 159 -4.58 0.19 -8.72
N TYR A 160 -4.17 1.27 -9.29
CA TYR A 160 -5.01 2.39 -9.66
C TYR A 160 -4.65 2.83 -11.07
N SER A 161 -5.63 2.95 -11.93
CA SER A 161 -5.47 3.46 -13.28
C SER A 161 -6.55 4.50 -13.55
N GLU A 162 -6.15 5.61 -14.11
CA GLU A 162 -7.04 6.66 -14.57
C GLU A 162 -6.68 7.03 -16.01
N PHE A 163 -7.67 7.07 -16.88
CA PHE A 163 -7.54 7.51 -18.25
C PHE A 163 -8.54 8.63 -18.48
N SER A 164 -8.09 9.68 -19.11
CA SER A 164 -8.97 10.73 -19.58
C SER A 164 -8.63 11.10 -21.01
N PHE A 165 -9.66 11.27 -21.78
CA PHE A 165 -9.57 11.70 -23.16
C PHE A 165 -10.59 12.82 -23.37
N SER A 166 -10.15 13.90 -23.99
CA SER A 166 -11.05 14.95 -24.47
C SER A 166 -10.68 15.34 -25.89
N ASN A 167 -11.68 15.62 -26.68
CA ASN A 167 -11.49 16.13 -28.02
C ASN A 167 -12.63 17.10 -28.36
N SER A 168 -12.28 18.28 -28.83
CA SER A 168 -13.22 19.35 -29.08
C SER A 168 -12.96 20.02 -30.42
N ASN A 169 -14.04 20.51 -31.04
CA ASN A 169 -13.97 21.30 -32.26
C ASN A 169 -15.21 22.21 -32.32
N ASP A 170 -15.06 23.39 -32.85
CA ASP A 170 -16.14 24.40 -32.95
C ASP A 170 -17.35 23.91 -33.78
N LYS A 171 -17.16 22.93 -34.68
CA LYS A 171 -18.22 22.43 -35.55
C LYS A 171 -19.02 21.29 -34.94
N TRP A 172 -18.38 20.40 -34.20
CA TRP A 172 -19.05 19.19 -33.69
C TRP A 172 -19.09 19.13 -32.16
N GLY A 173 -18.56 20.11 -31.44
CA GLY A 173 -18.63 20.19 -30.01
C GLY A 173 -17.48 19.50 -29.28
N GLU A 174 -17.72 19.00 -28.08
CA GLU A 174 -16.73 18.41 -27.23
C GLU A 174 -17.14 16.98 -26.81
N PHE A 175 -16.22 16.05 -26.98
CA PHE A 175 -16.32 14.68 -26.49
C PHE A 175 -15.32 14.51 -25.31
N ARG A 176 -15.78 13.93 -24.21
CA ARG A 176 -14.95 13.56 -23.05
C ARG A 176 -15.22 12.11 -22.67
N TRP A 177 -14.16 11.42 -22.35
CA TRP A 177 -14.18 10.08 -21.80
C TRP A 177 -13.22 9.98 -20.63
N ASN A 178 -13.72 9.51 -19.48
CA ASN A 178 -12.92 9.25 -18.29
C ASN A 178 -13.14 7.81 -17.83
N GLN A 179 -12.08 7.12 -17.49
CA GLN A 179 -12.13 5.78 -16.95
C GLN A 179 -11.24 5.68 -15.72
N LEU A 180 -11.80 5.10 -14.66
CA LEU A 180 -11.12 4.77 -13.43
C LEU A 180 -11.17 3.26 -13.23
N ILE A 181 -10.00 2.65 -12.98
CA ILE A 181 -9.90 1.24 -12.64
C ILE A 181 -9.09 1.11 -11.35
N THR A 182 -9.66 0.45 -10.34
CA THR A 182 -8.94 0.12 -9.13
C THR A 182 -9.00 -1.37 -8.84
N TYR A 183 -7.89 -1.92 -8.37
CA TYR A 183 -7.82 -3.28 -7.89
C TYR A 183 -7.04 -3.31 -6.59
N ASN A 184 -7.67 -3.87 -5.55
CA ASN A 184 -7.08 -4.04 -4.24
C ASN A 184 -7.10 -5.53 -3.87
N ASN A 185 -5.97 -6.05 -3.39
CA ASN A 185 -5.84 -7.40 -2.92
C ASN A 185 -5.07 -7.38 -1.59
N ASN A 186 -5.80 -7.60 -0.50
CA ASN A 186 -5.25 -7.59 0.84
C ASN A 186 -5.37 -9.00 1.41
N LYS A 187 -4.27 -9.50 1.93
CA LYS A 187 -4.21 -10.78 2.61
C LYS A 187 -3.52 -10.60 3.94
N ASP A 188 -4.26 -10.85 5.01
CA ASP A 188 -3.80 -10.81 6.39
C ASP A 188 -3.79 -12.22 6.97
N TRP A 189 -2.71 -12.56 7.63
CA TRP A 189 -2.56 -13.80 8.33
C TRP A 189 -2.00 -13.55 9.72
N GLN A 190 -2.61 -14.15 10.74
CA GLN A 190 -2.15 -14.06 12.12
C GLN A 190 -2.20 -15.44 12.78
N SER A 191 -1.16 -15.77 13.51
CA SER A 191 -1.13 -16.93 14.40
C SER A 191 -0.71 -16.49 15.79
N LEU A 192 -1.52 -16.81 16.77
CA LEU A 192 -1.24 -16.56 18.18
C LEU A 192 -1.21 -17.89 18.92
N TYR A 193 -0.07 -18.18 19.52
CA TYR A 193 0.11 -19.35 20.38
C TYR A 193 0.30 -18.86 21.81
N ILE A 194 -0.47 -19.45 22.74
CA ILE A 194 -0.38 -19.18 24.17
C ILE A 194 -0.23 -20.53 24.88
N TYR A 195 0.76 -20.59 25.75
CA TYR A 195 1.03 -21.77 26.59
C TYR A 195 1.13 -21.35 28.04
N ASN A 196 0.44 -22.08 28.92
CA ASN A 196 0.51 -21.89 30.35
C ASN A 196 0.89 -23.22 31.03
N GLU A 197 1.79 -23.12 31.98
CA GLU A 197 2.26 -24.24 32.80
C GLU A 197 2.27 -23.83 34.26
N GLU A 198 1.86 -24.72 35.16
CA GLU A 198 1.90 -24.52 36.59
C GLU A 198 2.50 -25.79 37.24
N ASN A 199 3.54 -25.62 38.06
CA ASN A 199 4.28 -26.71 38.69
C ASN A 199 4.79 -27.78 37.71
N ASN A 200 5.32 -27.38 36.56
CA ASN A 200 5.76 -28.25 35.46
C ASN A 200 4.65 -29.11 34.84
N LEU A 201 3.38 -28.74 35.04
CA LEU A 201 2.24 -29.37 34.39
C LEU A 201 1.56 -28.36 33.46
N GLN A 202 1.31 -28.75 32.24
CA GLN A 202 0.56 -27.93 31.28
C GLN A 202 -0.86 -27.69 31.82
N THR A 203 -1.23 -26.43 32.02
CA THR A 203 -2.58 -26.04 32.44
C THR A 203 -3.46 -25.65 31.29
N SER A 204 -2.90 -24.96 30.30
CA SER A 204 -3.63 -24.62 29.08
C SER A 204 -2.70 -24.41 27.92
N LYS A 205 -3.20 -24.67 26.72
CA LYS A 205 -2.55 -24.38 25.44
C LYS A 205 -3.61 -23.88 24.48
N SER A 206 -3.38 -22.72 23.90
CA SER A 206 -4.30 -22.13 22.92
C SER A 206 -3.53 -21.79 21.66
N LEU A 207 -4.12 -22.15 20.53
CA LEU A 207 -3.66 -21.74 19.20
C LEU A 207 -4.82 -21.07 18.50
N MET A 208 -4.63 -19.82 18.13
CA MET A 208 -5.55 -19.06 17.29
C MET A 208 -4.89 -18.83 15.93
N HIS A 209 -5.60 -19.16 14.88
CA HIS A 209 -5.20 -18.86 13.51
C HIS A 209 -6.28 -18.04 12.82
N TYR A 210 -5.88 -16.96 12.20
CA TYR A 210 -6.74 -16.06 11.45
C TYR A 210 -6.18 -15.86 10.07
N ASP A 211 -6.99 -16.07 9.04
CA ASP A 211 -6.67 -15.80 7.63
C ASP A 211 -7.79 -14.95 7.04
N ASN A 212 -7.43 -13.82 6.48
CA ASN A 212 -8.36 -12.90 5.87
C ASN A 212 -7.86 -12.51 4.47
N LEU A 213 -8.75 -12.64 3.49
CA LEU A 213 -8.52 -12.27 2.12
C LEU A 213 -9.62 -11.30 1.69
N ASN A 214 -9.21 -10.10 1.32
CA ASN A 214 -10.11 -9.09 0.76
C ASN A 214 -9.61 -8.70 -0.64
N LYS A 215 -10.44 -8.92 -1.65
CA LYS A 215 -10.19 -8.49 -3.02
C LYS A 215 -11.32 -7.58 -3.47
N ASN A 216 -10.97 -6.43 -4.01
CA ASN A 216 -11.92 -5.50 -4.56
C ASN A 216 -11.45 -5.03 -5.95
N PHE A 217 -12.35 -5.09 -6.90
CA PHE A 217 -12.17 -4.59 -8.26
C PHE A 217 -13.28 -3.58 -8.55
N HIS A 218 -12.90 -2.39 -8.96
CA HIS A 218 -13.83 -1.31 -9.28
C HIS A 218 -13.44 -0.69 -10.61
N VAL A 219 -14.43 -0.53 -11.48
CA VAL A 219 -14.33 0.18 -12.74
C VAL A 219 -15.44 1.22 -12.79
N LYS A 220 -15.04 2.45 -13.02
CA LYS A 220 -15.96 3.56 -13.31
C LYS A 220 -15.59 4.14 -14.67
N GLU A 221 -16.61 4.35 -15.50
CA GLU A 221 -16.46 4.92 -16.83
C GLU A 221 -17.52 6.01 -17.01
N ASP A 222 -17.08 7.19 -17.38
CA ASP A 222 -17.92 8.35 -17.65
C ASP A 222 -17.64 8.83 -19.08
N VAL A 223 -18.70 8.97 -19.86
CA VAL A 223 -18.65 9.49 -21.23
C VAL A 223 -19.58 10.68 -21.33
N SER A 224 -19.10 11.78 -21.85
CA SER A 224 -19.94 12.95 -22.11
C SER A 224 -19.68 13.54 -23.49
N TYR A 225 -20.73 14.03 -24.07
CA TYR A 225 -20.68 14.78 -25.32
C TYR A 225 -21.50 16.06 -25.20
N VAL A 226 -20.86 17.17 -25.48
CA VAL A 226 -21.46 18.52 -25.41
C VAL A 226 -21.41 19.17 -26.78
N ASN A 227 -22.53 19.68 -27.24
CA ASN A 227 -22.56 20.46 -28.47
C ASN A 227 -23.66 21.54 -28.40
N SER A 228 -23.58 22.52 -29.28
CA SER A 228 -24.58 23.57 -29.44
C SER A 228 -25.28 23.44 -30.80
N ILE A 229 -26.60 23.56 -30.78
CA ILE A 229 -27.43 23.61 -32.01
C ILE A 229 -27.45 25.03 -32.56
N THR A 230 -27.44 26.01 -31.65
CA THR A 230 -27.37 27.45 -31.96
C THR A 230 -26.57 28.14 -30.89
N ASP A 231 -26.23 29.41 -31.05
CA ASP A 231 -25.57 30.24 -30.02
C ASP A 231 -26.33 30.30 -28.69
N ARG A 232 -27.59 29.88 -28.66
CA ARG A 232 -28.45 29.95 -27.46
C ARG A 232 -28.91 28.59 -26.94
N ILE A 233 -28.76 27.54 -27.74
CA ILE A 233 -29.26 26.20 -27.40
C ILE A 233 -28.12 25.21 -27.51
N GLY A 234 -27.72 24.65 -26.39
CA GLY A 234 -26.76 23.52 -26.27
C GLY A 234 -27.43 22.28 -25.72
N TYR A 235 -26.79 21.15 -25.90
CA TYR A 235 -27.18 19.89 -25.29
C TYR A 235 -25.96 19.13 -24.79
N THR A 236 -26.19 18.34 -23.75
CA THR A 236 -25.17 17.44 -23.15
C THR A 236 -25.78 16.03 -23.10
N LEU A 237 -25.02 15.08 -23.63
CA LEU A 237 -25.30 13.65 -23.46
C LEU A 237 -24.27 13.06 -22.52
N GLU A 238 -24.73 12.38 -21.46
CA GLU A 238 -23.87 11.77 -20.46
C GLU A 238 -24.25 10.31 -20.26
N SER A 239 -23.25 9.46 -20.12
CA SER A 239 -23.39 8.06 -19.75
C SER A 239 -22.35 7.72 -18.73
N SER A 240 -22.75 7.01 -17.67
CA SER A 240 -21.85 6.54 -16.62
C SER A 240 -22.09 5.07 -16.35
N VAL A 241 -21.02 4.32 -16.19
CA VAL A 241 -21.03 2.92 -15.77
C VAL A 241 -20.14 2.80 -14.54
N ASP A 242 -20.67 2.19 -13.48
CA ASP A 242 -19.94 1.92 -12.26
C ASP A 242 -20.11 0.45 -11.87
N ILE A 243 -19.01 -0.29 -11.88
CA ILE A 243 -18.96 -1.72 -11.57
C ILE A 243 -18.02 -1.94 -10.40
N ASN A 244 -18.58 -2.46 -9.30
CA ASN A 244 -17.80 -2.82 -8.13
C ASN A 244 -18.00 -4.31 -7.82
N LYS A 245 -16.89 -5.07 -7.74
CA LYS A 245 -16.88 -6.49 -7.42
C LYS A 245 -15.91 -6.75 -6.27
N GLY A 246 -16.46 -7.14 -5.13
CA GLY A 246 -15.70 -7.52 -3.94
C GLY A 246 -15.77 -9.02 -3.67
N LYS A 247 -14.68 -9.57 -3.13
CA LYS A 247 -14.61 -10.91 -2.55
C LYS A 247 -13.91 -10.83 -1.21
N ASN A 248 -14.64 -11.19 -0.16
CA ASN A 248 -14.11 -11.30 1.19
C ASN A 248 -14.15 -12.75 1.62
N HIS A 249 -13.07 -13.21 2.19
CA HIS A 249 -12.99 -14.51 2.85
C HIS A 249 -12.25 -14.35 4.16
N SER A 250 -12.82 -14.84 5.25
CA SER A 250 -12.16 -14.86 6.54
C SER A 250 -12.33 -16.25 7.15
N LEU A 251 -11.24 -16.78 7.69
CA LEU A 251 -11.20 -18.03 8.42
C LEU A 251 -10.57 -17.77 9.78
N ARG A 252 -11.23 -18.23 10.83
CA ARG A 252 -10.68 -18.24 12.18
C ARG A 252 -10.78 -19.65 12.74
N ILE A 253 -9.67 -20.15 13.23
CA ILE A 253 -9.57 -21.45 13.91
C ILE A 253 -9.00 -21.19 15.28
N ASP A 254 -9.75 -21.56 16.31
CA ASP A 254 -9.33 -21.50 17.70
C ASP A 254 -9.27 -22.92 18.25
N THR A 255 -8.12 -23.31 18.76
CA THR A 255 -7.93 -24.61 19.45
C THR A 255 -7.53 -24.32 20.88
N LEU A 256 -8.28 -24.88 21.83
CA LEU A 256 -7.97 -24.77 23.25
C LEU A 256 -7.82 -26.20 23.81
N GLU A 257 -6.65 -26.50 24.36
CA GLU A 257 -6.37 -27.68 25.12
C GLU A 257 -6.21 -27.29 26.60
N SER A 258 -7.04 -27.82 27.47
CA SER A 258 -6.90 -27.66 28.92
C SER A 258 -6.78 -29.02 29.60
N SER A 259 -5.77 -29.16 30.45
CA SER A 259 -5.65 -30.34 31.32
C SER A 259 -6.19 -30.00 32.71
N THR A 260 -7.26 -30.59 33.12
CA THR A 260 -7.72 -30.61 34.51
C THR A 260 -7.09 -31.80 35.21
N THR A 261 -6.04 -31.59 35.97
CA THR A 261 -5.54 -32.64 36.87
C THR A 261 -6.45 -32.63 38.09
N GLN A 262 -7.36 -33.60 38.17
CA GLN A 262 -8.03 -33.90 39.44
C GLN A 262 -7.01 -34.61 40.33
N THR A 263 -6.45 -33.92 41.30
CA THR A 263 -5.75 -34.52 42.45
C THR A 263 -6.81 -35.11 43.37
N TYR A 264 -6.86 -36.44 43.47
CA TYR A 264 -7.56 -37.13 44.52
C TYR A 264 -6.72 -37.13 45.80
#